data_1dda409918924015644e62382df63dae
#
_entry.id   1dda409918924015644e62382df63dae
#
_cell.length_a   1.000
_cell.length_b   1.000
_cell.length_c   1.000
_cell.angle_alpha   90.00
_cell.angle_beta   90.00
_cell.angle_gamma   90.00
#
_symmetry.space_group_name_H-M   'P 1'
#
loop_
_entity.id
_entity.type
_entity.pdbx_description
1 polymer ?
#
loop_
_entity_poly.entity_id
_entity_poly.type
_entity_poly.pdbx_seq_one_letter_code
_entity_poly.pdbx_strand_id
1 'polypeptide(L)'
;MTANETDSVCYRQPHTTAARVAIANDFRRRFGYELPLLVDAIDNPADRLYAGWPERFYILTADGRIAYKGKTGPFGFHPEEVEAWLKRSGSAPRAAAALN
;
A
#
# COMPACT_ATOMS: atom_id res chain seq x y z
N MET A 1 3.45 17.60 9.91
CA MET A 1 4.10 16.37 10.35
C MET A 1 5.60 16.49 10.26
N THR A 2 6.24 16.40 11.40
CA THR A 2 7.69 16.63 11.48
C THR A 2 8.51 15.58 10.71
N ALA A 3 8.09 14.31 10.73
CA ALA A 3 8.81 13.27 10.01
C ALA A 3 8.83 13.52 8.49
N ASN A 4 7.69 13.90 7.92
CA ASN A 4 7.61 14.19 6.49
C ASN A 4 8.40 15.45 6.13
N GLU A 5 8.40 16.44 6.99
CA GLU A 5 9.19 17.65 6.79
C GLU A 5 10.68 17.34 6.82
N THR A 6 11.11 16.50 7.76
CA THR A 6 12.50 16.07 7.87
C THR A 6 12.97 15.34 6.61
N ASP A 7 12.10 14.53 6.01
CA ASP A 7 12.41 13.80 4.78
C ASP A 7 12.14 14.62 3.52
N SER A 8 11.79 15.90 3.66
CA SER A 8 11.41 16.76 2.56
C SER A 8 10.20 16.25 1.79
N VAL A 9 9.30 15.56 2.47
CA VAL A 9 8.07 15.04 1.90
C VAL A 9 6.92 15.77 2.57
N CYS A 10 6.55 16.91 2.00
CA CYS A 10 5.50 17.76 2.55
C CYS A 10 4.51 18.11 1.45
N TYR A 11 3.29 17.59 1.57
CA TYR A 11 2.24 17.79 0.59
C TYR A 11 0.95 18.26 1.26
N ARG A 12 0.20 19.08 0.57
CA ARG A 12 -1.16 19.40 0.97
C ARG A 12 -2.05 18.18 0.68
N GLN A 13 -3.08 18.00 1.49
CA GLN A 13 -4.07 16.97 1.25
C GLN A 13 -4.70 17.18 -0.13
N PRO A 14 -4.66 16.18 -1.03
CA PRO A 14 -5.24 16.35 -2.36
C PRO A 14 -6.77 16.37 -2.31
N HIS A 15 -7.36 17.15 -3.21
CA HIS A 15 -8.82 17.25 -3.32
C HIS A 15 -9.36 16.62 -4.60
N THR A 16 -8.49 16.13 -5.48
CA THR A 16 -8.88 15.48 -6.73
C THR A 16 -8.07 14.22 -6.94
N THR A 17 -8.61 13.30 -7.72
CA THR A 17 -7.87 12.10 -8.11
C THR A 17 -6.59 12.47 -8.86
N ALA A 18 -6.66 13.43 -9.77
CA ALA A 18 -5.48 13.86 -10.53
C ALA A 18 -4.37 14.39 -9.60
N ALA A 19 -4.72 15.17 -8.58
CA ALA A 19 -3.75 15.67 -7.62
C ALA A 19 -3.12 14.53 -6.80
N ARG A 20 -3.92 13.54 -6.41
CA ARG A 20 -3.42 12.36 -5.70
C ARG A 20 -2.46 11.56 -6.56
N VAL A 21 -2.79 11.36 -7.83
CA VAL A 21 -1.90 10.66 -8.78
C VAL A 21 -0.59 11.41 -8.94
N ALA A 22 -0.62 12.74 -9.02
CA ALA A 22 0.60 13.54 -9.12
C ALA A 22 1.51 13.35 -7.92
N ILE A 23 0.94 13.31 -6.72
CA ILE A 23 1.70 13.06 -5.48
C ILE A 23 2.30 11.65 -5.51
N ALA A 24 1.53 10.64 -5.93
CA ALA A 24 2.02 9.27 -6.02
C ALA A 24 3.17 9.14 -7.01
N ASN A 25 3.08 9.80 -8.15
CA ASN A 25 4.16 9.81 -9.13
C ASN A 25 5.43 10.49 -8.61
N ASP A 26 5.27 11.55 -7.84
CA ASP A 26 6.41 12.21 -7.22
C ASP A 26 7.08 11.32 -6.17
N PHE A 27 6.31 10.63 -5.37
CA PHE A 27 6.81 9.63 -4.43
C PHE A 27 7.61 8.56 -5.15
N ARG A 28 7.07 8.04 -6.25
CA ARG A 28 7.72 7.02 -7.06
C ARG A 28 9.09 7.46 -7.54
N ARG A 29 9.18 8.68 -8.05
CA ARG A 29 10.45 9.25 -8.54
C ARG A 29 11.44 9.47 -7.41
N ARG A 30 10.99 10.05 -6.31
CA ARG A 30 11.86 10.41 -5.19
C ARG A 30 12.49 9.21 -4.51
N PHE A 31 11.74 8.14 -4.36
CA PHE A 31 12.19 6.96 -3.62
C PHE A 31 12.57 5.79 -4.51
N GLY A 32 12.55 5.96 -5.83
CA GLY A 32 12.90 4.89 -6.76
C GLY A 32 12.02 3.66 -6.62
N TYR A 33 10.73 3.88 -6.34
CA TYR A 33 9.79 2.79 -6.08
C TYR A 33 9.47 2.04 -7.38
N GLU A 34 9.83 0.78 -7.46
CA GLU A 34 9.75 -0.01 -8.70
C GLU A 34 8.51 -0.91 -8.78
N LEU A 35 7.85 -1.18 -7.66
CA LEU A 35 6.66 -2.02 -7.67
C LEU A 35 5.49 -1.27 -8.32
N PRO A 36 4.53 -2.02 -8.91
CA PRO A 36 3.32 -1.38 -9.40
C PRO A 36 2.62 -0.59 -8.30
N LEU A 37 2.21 0.62 -8.63
CA LEU A 37 1.57 1.52 -7.69
C LEU A 37 0.20 1.90 -8.22
N LEU A 38 -0.84 1.49 -7.53
CA LEU A 38 -2.22 1.87 -7.85
C LEU A 38 -2.64 2.99 -6.91
N VAL A 39 -3.37 3.94 -7.45
CA VAL A 39 -3.81 5.12 -6.70
C VAL A 39 -5.32 5.07 -6.56
N ASP A 40 -5.81 5.15 -5.33
CA ASP A 40 -7.23 5.17 -5.07
C ASP A 40 -7.86 6.47 -5.58
N ALA A 41 -9.07 6.38 -6.10
CA ALA A 41 -9.82 7.58 -6.48
C ALA A 41 -10.09 8.44 -5.25
N ILE A 42 -10.37 9.73 -5.47
CA ILE A 42 -10.44 10.69 -4.37
C ILE A 42 -11.55 10.39 -3.36
N ASP A 43 -12.56 9.64 -3.76
CA ASP A 43 -13.63 9.18 -2.86
C ASP A 43 -13.30 7.88 -2.14
N ASN A 44 -12.06 7.39 -2.28
CA ASN A 44 -11.48 6.28 -1.51
C ASN A 44 -12.26 4.95 -1.61
N PRO A 45 -12.61 4.47 -2.82
CA PRO A 45 -13.34 3.20 -2.93
C PRO A 45 -12.54 2.00 -2.44
N ALA A 46 -11.25 1.92 -2.75
CA ALA A 46 -10.43 0.80 -2.29
C ALA A 46 -10.22 0.84 -0.78
N ASP A 47 -10.00 2.02 -0.21
CA ASP A 47 -9.90 2.16 1.24
C ASP A 47 -11.16 1.65 1.94
N ARG A 48 -12.33 2.00 1.42
CA ARG A 48 -13.60 1.52 2.01
C ARG A 48 -13.76 0.01 1.88
N LEU A 49 -13.47 -0.53 0.69
CA LEU A 49 -13.66 -1.96 0.43
C LEU A 49 -12.73 -2.85 1.24
N TYR A 50 -11.49 -2.41 1.41
CA TYR A 50 -10.47 -3.20 2.10
C TYR A 50 -10.24 -2.77 3.55
N ALA A 51 -10.91 -1.71 4.00
CA ALA A 51 -10.66 -1.10 5.31
C ALA A 51 -9.17 -0.87 5.53
N GLY A 52 -8.53 -0.21 4.58
CA GLY A 52 -7.08 -0.15 4.48
C GLY A 52 -6.40 0.91 5.33
N TRP A 53 -7.14 1.89 5.83
CA TRP A 53 -6.52 2.99 6.56
C TRP A 53 -6.12 2.58 7.98
N PRO A 54 -4.95 2.97 8.49
CA PRO A 54 -3.89 3.73 7.84
C PRO A 54 -3.03 2.90 6.88
N GLU A 55 -2.81 1.65 7.14
CA GLU A 55 -2.15 0.70 6.25
C GLU A 55 -2.59 -0.72 6.58
N ARG A 56 -2.54 -1.60 5.59
CA ARG A 56 -2.98 -2.99 5.76
C ARG A 56 -2.46 -3.84 4.62
N PHE A 57 -2.10 -5.09 4.92
CA PHE A 57 -1.71 -6.06 3.91
C PHE A 57 -2.81 -7.04 3.59
N TYR A 58 -2.93 -7.35 2.32
CA TYR A 58 -3.67 -8.51 1.81
C TYR A 58 -2.77 -9.27 0.86
N ILE A 59 -2.86 -10.59 0.87
CA ILE A 59 -2.22 -11.42 -0.14
C ILE A 59 -3.33 -12.08 -0.93
N LEU A 60 -3.28 -11.93 -2.25
CA LEU A 60 -4.26 -12.50 -3.15
C LEU A 60 -3.63 -13.65 -3.93
N THR A 61 -4.39 -14.71 -4.15
CA THR A 61 -3.98 -15.79 -5.04
C THR A 61 -4.18 -15.36 -6.49
N ALA A 62 -3.60 -16.11 -7.42
CA ALA A 62 -3.71 -15.79 -8.84
C ALA A 62 -5.16 -15.79 -9.34
N ASP A 63 -6.05 -16.54 -8.71
CA ASP A 63 -7.47 -16.59 -9.05
C ASP A 63 -8.30 -15.52 -8.30
N GLY A 64 -7.65 -14.61 -7.60
CA GLY A 64 -8.31 -13.47 -6.97
C GLY A 64 -8.88 -13.71 -5.58
N ARG A 65 -8.52 -14.81 -4.92
CA ARG A 65 -8.97 -15.09 -3.55
C ARG A 65 -8.03 -14.48 -2.53
N ILE A 66 -8.56 -14.15 -1.37
CA ILE A 66 -7.74 -13.64 -0.27
C ILE A 66 -7.09 -14.82 0.44
N ALA A 67 -5.76 -14.91 0.38
CA ALA A 67 -4.97 -15.92 1.07
C ALA A 67 -4.51 -15.46 2.45
N TYR A 68 -4.34 -14.15 2.64
CA TYR A 68 -3.93 -13.57 3.90
C TYR A 68 -4.60 -12.21 4.04
N LYS A 69 -5.13 -11.95 5.22
CA LYS A 69 -5.74 -10.66 5.57
C LYS A 69 -5.13 -10.17 6.87
N GLY A 70 -4.28 -9.18 6.78
CA GLY A 70 -3.68 -8.54 7.95
C GLY A 70 -4.66 -7.65 8.67
N LYS A 71 -4.30 -7.24 9.87
CA LYS A 71 -5.04 -6.24 10.62
C LYS A 71 -4.54 -4.85 10.26
N THR A 72 -5.38 -3.85 10.50
CA THR A 72 -5.00 -2.47 10.21
C THR A 72 -3.89 -1.98 11.14
N GLY A 73 -3.01 -1.14 10.58
CA GLY A 73 -1.95 -0.53 11.36
C GLY A 73 -2.44 0.58 12.28
N PRO A 74 -1.53 1.15 13.06
CA PRO A 74 -0.11 0.75 13.09
C PRO A 74 0.14 -0.55 13.86
N PHE A 75 -0.68 -0.89 14.86
CA PHE A 75 -0.40 -2.02 15.75
C PHE A 75 -0.68 -3.39 15.11
N GLY A 76 -1.58 -3.44 14.14
CA GLY A 76 -1.92 -4.69 13.43
C GLY A 76 -1.13 -4.92 12.15
N PHE A 77 -0.17 -4.05 11.85
CA PHE A 77 0.58 -4.10 10.61
C PHE A 77 1.87 -4.90 10.82
N HIS A 78 1.90 -6.11 10.27
CA HIS A 78 2.99 -7.07 10.48
C HIS A 78 3.57 -7.55 9.15
N PRO A 79 4.50 -6.77 8.53
CA PRO A 79 5.14 -7.19 7.27
C PRO A 79 5.85 -8.52 7.38
N GLU A 80 6.36 -8.86 8.56
CA GLU A 80 7.04 -10.13 8.80
C GLU A 80 6.13 -11.33 8.61
N GLU A 81 4.82 -11.18 8.86
CA GLU A 81 3.85 -12.23 8.60
C GLU A 81 3.68 -12.50 7.10
N VAL A 82 3.70 -11.43 6.31
CA VAL A 82 3.63 -11.53 4.85
C VAL A 82 4.85 -12.25 4.32
N GLU A 83 6.03 -11.87 4.80
CA GLU A 83 7.29 -12.51 4.42
C GLU A 83 7.27 -14.00 4.76
N ALA A 84 6.82 -14.34 5.97
CA ALA A 84 6.73 -15.74 6.41
C ALA A 84 5.76 -16.53 5.52
N TRP A 85 4.63 -15.95 5.15
CA TRP A 85 3.67 -16.59 4.28
C TRP A 85 4.27 -16.88 2.90
N LEU A 86 4.98 -15.92 2.34
CA LEU A 86 5.63 -16.06 1.03
C LEU A 86 6.67 -17.17 1.06
N LYS A 87 7.45 -17.26 2.12
CA LYS A 87 8.45 -18.32 2.27
C LYS A 87 7.81 -19.70 2.37
N ARG A 88 6.72 -19.84 3.13
CA ARG A 88 6.02 -21.11 3.29
C ARG A 88 5.37 -21.57 1.98
N SER A 89 4.84 -20.64 1.21
CA SER A 89 4.16 -20.98 -0.04
C SER A 89 5.11 -21.27 -1.18
N GLY A 90 6.40 -20.93 -1.03
CA GLY A 90 7.37 -21.03 -2.11
C GLY A 90 7.16 -20.00 -3.21
N SER A 91 6.35 -18.99 -2.97
CA SER A 91 6.06 -17.96 -3.97
C SER A 91 7.18 -16.97 -4.09
N ALA A 92 7.45 -16.51 -5.32
CA ALA A 92 8.34 -15.39 -5.55
C ALA A 92 7.70 -14.11 -5.03
N PRO A 93 8.47 -13.14 -4.53
CA PRO A 93 7.92 -11.90 -3.99
C PRO A 93 6.98 -11.16 -4.95
N ARG A 94 7.21 -11.24 -6.26
CA ARG A 94 6.36 -10.59 -7.26
C ARG A 94 4.94 -11.15 -7.32
N ALA A 95 4.70 -12.32 -6.74
CA ALA A 95 3.37 -12.94 -6.70
C ALA A 95 2.49 -12.33 -5.63
N ALA A 96 3.06 -11.60 -4.70
CA ALA A 96 2.32 -10.94 -3.64
C ALA A 96 1.91 -9.54 -4.10
N ALA A 97 0.68 -9.17 -3.84
CA ALA A 97 0.22 -7.81 -4.02
C ALA A 97 -0.20 -7.30 -2.64
N ALA A 98 0.49 -6.31 -2.15
CA ALA A 98 0.11 -5.63 -0.93
C ALA A 98 -0.60 -4.34 -1.31
N LEU A 99 -1.85 -4.27 -1.00
CA LEU A 99 -2.67 -3.09 -1.27
C LEU A 99 -3.06 -2.45 0.04
N ASN A 100 -2.92 -1.17 0.09
CA ASN A 100 -3.29 -0.43 1.29
C ASN A 100 -4.45 0.52 1.04
#